data_3faf3243a620aa5705196dac15f47afc
#
_entry.id   3faf3243a620aa5705196dac15f47afc
#
_cell.length_a   1.000
_cell.length_b   1.000
_cell.length_c   1.000
_cell.angle_alpha   90.00
_cell.angle_beta   90.00
_cell.angle_gamma   90.00
#
_symmetry.space_group_name_H-M   'P 1'
#
loop_
_entity.id
_entity.type
_entity.pdbx_description
1 polymer ?
#
loop_
_entity_poly.entity_id
_entity_poly.type
_entity_poly.pdbx_seq_one_letter_code
_entity_poly.pdbx_strand_id
1 'polypeptide(L)'
;MSDVIKTALTALIYGERPSPSAIRACFTEIMNGEVGEAQMAAFLIALKIRGEQVPDITAAATVMREKATTISAPDGTMDIVGTGGDGFGTYNISTASAFVVAGCGVPVAKHGNKAVSSQSGAADVLAALGIKLDCDFDLVKRALNEANIAFLMAPRHHAAMRHVAPVRTALGVRTIFNMLGPLANPALVKRIMVGVYDQSYCAPFAHVLAELGTTHAWVVHGADGLDEVSTTGPTFVAELKEGKVTEFTISPEDIGLPTVKLDDLRGGDGAHNARYLRALLQGESGPYRDIVLLNAAAALVAGGHADSLENAAKRAATAIDNGAGLAALDKLVAITNSAA
;
A
#
# COMPACT_ATOMS: atom_id res chain seq x y z
N MET A 1 24.16 9.04 22.74
CA MET A 1 23.60 7.66 22.90
C MET A 1 22.22 7.82 23.50
N SER A 2 21.17 7.31 22.84
CA SER A 2 19.79 7.43 23.34
C SER A 2 19.57 6.50 24.54
N ASP A 3 19.19 7.03 25.69
CA ASP A 3 18.85 6.23 26.87
C ASP A 3 17.48 5.54 26.70
N VAL A 4 16.57 6.13 25.91
CA VAL A 4 15.26 5.55 25.58
C VAL A 4 15.45 4.24 24.79
N ILE A 5 16.23 4.29 23.71
CA ILE A 5 16.55 3.09 22.92
C ILE A 5 17.28 2.05 23.75
N LYS A 6 18.25 2.46 24.57
CA LYS A 6 19.01 1.55 25.42
C LYS A 6 18.10 0.79 26.41
N THR A 7 17.17 1.51 27.04
CA THR A 7 16.22 0.91 27.98
C THR A 7 15.29 -0.09 27.27
N ALA A 8 14.70 0.30 26.13
CA ALA A 8 13.85 -0.58 25.35
C ALA A 8 14.58 -1.79 24.80
N LEU A 9 15.81 -1.61 24.30
CA LEU A 9 16.66 -2.70 23.82
C LEU A 9 17.01 -3.68 24.96
N THR A 10 17.33 -3.19 26.15
CA THR A 10 17.61 -4.03 27.32
C THR A 10 16.39 -4.89 27.68
N ALA A 11 15.19 -4.30 27.75
CA ALA A 11 13.95 -5.04 27.97
C ALA A 11 13.77 -6.17 26.92
N LEU A 12 13.91 -5.84 25.64
CA LEU A 12 13.80 -6.83 24.56
C LEU A 12 14.81 -7.97 24.68
N ILE A 13 16.06 -7.67 25.04
CA ILE A 13 17.12 -8.68 25.23
C ILE A 13 16.76 -9.67 26.35
N TYR A 14 16.22 -9.18 27.47
CA TYR A 14 15.82 -10.02 28.59
C TYR A 14 14.43 -10.64 28.46
N GLY A 15 13.76 -10.50 27.34
CA GLY A 15 12.49 -11.15 27.07
C GLY A 15 11.26 -10.35 27.53
N GLU A 16 11.47 -9.15 28.03
CA GLU A 16 10.42 -8.23 28.41
C GLU A 16 9.94 -7.43 27.20
N ARG A 17 8.69 -6.98 27.22
CA ARG A 17 8.13 -6.08 26.20
C ARG A 17 8.13 -4.64 26.71
N PRO A 18 8.75 -3.70 25.99
CA PRO A 18 8.57 -2.30 26.27
C PRO A 18 7.09 -1.90 26.13
N SER A 19 6.64 -0.94 26.94
CA SER A 19 5.28 -0.41 26.80
C SER A 19 5.08 0.28 25.43
N PRO A 20 3.83 0.39 24.95
CA PRO A 20 3.55 1.12 23.70
C PRO A 20 4.07 2.57 23.72
N SER A 21 4.05 3.24 24.88
CA SER A 21 4.63 4.58 25.05
C SER A 21 6.14 4.59 24.94
N ALA A 22 6.84 3.56 25.44
CA ALA A 22 8.29 3.41 25.29
C ALA A 22 8.66 3.14 23.83
N ILE A 23 7.92 2.27 23.14
CA ILE A 23 8.10 2.03 21.69
C ILE A 23 7.86 3.33 20.91
N ARG A 24 6.79 4.07 21.19
CA ARG A 24 6.55 5.36 20.55
C ARG A 24 7.71 6.35 20.77
N ALA A 25 8.24 6.45 21.98
CA ALA A 25 9.39 7.30 22.28
C ALA A 25 10.62 6.88 21.45
N CYS A 26 10.90 5.57 21.33
CA CYS A 26 11.98 5.05 20.48
C CYS A 26 11.81 5.51 19.02
N PHE A 27 10.62 5.31 18.44
CA PHE A 27 10.37 5.74 17.05
C PHE A 27 10.42 7.26 16.88
N THR A 28 10.01 8.04 17.90
CA THR A 28 10.13 9.50 17.87
C THR A 28 11.59 9.95 17.78
N GLU A 29 12.49 9.40 18.58
CA GLU A 29 13.91 9.71 18.52
C GLU A 29 14.56 9.23 17.22
N ILE A 30 14.20 8.03 16.74
CA ILE A 30 14.65 7.51 15.44
C ILE A 30 14.27 8.47 14.32
N MET A 31 13.01 8.88 14.26
CA MET A 31 12.50 9.75 13.19
C MET A 31 12.99 11.20 13.32
N ASN A 32 13.47 11.62 14.50
CA ASN A 32 14.17 12.90 14.70
C ASN A 32 15.65 12.84 14.28
N GLY A 33 16.22 11.62 14.07
CA GLY A 33 17.64 11.45 13.78
C GLY A 33 18.54 11.53 15.02
N GLU A 34 17.98 11.30 16.19
CA GLU A 34 18.67 11.40 17.49
C GLU A 34 19.33 10.08 17.91
N VAL A 35 19.14 9.00 17.13
CA VAL A 35 19.60 7.64 17.41
C VAL A 35 20.74 7.26 16.48
N GLY A 36 21.85 6.80 17.04
CA GLY A 36 22.97 6.29 16.25
C GLY A 36 22.62 4.98 15.54
N GLU A 37 23.20 4.78 14.35
CA GLU A 37 22.88 3.66 13.46
C GLU A 37 23.01 2.29 14.15
N ALA A 38 24.04 2.06 14.95
CA ALA A 38 24.24 0.81 15.67
C ALA A 38 23.13 0.52 16.70
N GLN A 39 22.68 1.56 17.43
CA GLN A 39 21.56 1.42 18.39
C GLN A 39 20.24 1.18 17.67
N MET A 40 19.99 1.90 16.57
CA MET A 40 18.81 1.72 15.72
C MET A 40 18.76 0.31 15.16
N ALA A 41 19.86 -0.18 14.57
CA ALA A 41 19.95 -1.52 14.01
C ALA A 41 19.67 -2.59 15.09
N ALA A 42 20.33 -2.49 16.25
CA ALA A 42 20.13 -3.42 17.35
C ALA A 42 18.67 -3.45 17.84
N PHE A 43 18.05 -2.28 18.02
CA PHE A 43 16.64 -2.16 18.44
C PHE A 43 15.69 -2.79 17.42
N LEU A 44 15.84 -2.47 16.12
CA LEU A 44 14.98 -3.00 15.07
C LEU A 44 15.09 -4.53 14.96
N ILE A 45 16.30 -5.09 15.06
CA ILE A 45 16.51 -6.54 15.01
C ILE A 45 15.99 -7.22 16.29
N ALA A 46 16.21 -6.65 17.46
CA ALA A 46 15.67 -7.19 18.71
C ALA A 46 14.13 -7.23 18.69
N LEU A 47 13.49 -6.16 18.19
CA LEU A 47 12.05 -6.10 18.02
C LEU A 47 11.55 -7.17 17.02
N LYS A 48 12.26 -7.33 15.89
CA LYS A 48 11.97 -8.36 14.88
C LYS A 48 12.05 -9.77 15.43
N ILE A 49 13.12 -10.09 16.20
CA ILE A 49 13.31 -11.42 16.80
C ILE A 49 12.20 -11.72 17.83
N ARG A 50 11.73 -10.70 18.56
CA ARG A 50 10.63 -10.84 19.52
C ARG A 50 9.26 -10.94 18.86
N GLY A 51 9.16 -10.65 17.57
CA GLY A 51 7.92 -10.55 16.79
C GLY A 51 7.20 -9.23 17.10
N GLU A 52 7.01 -8.41 16.10
CA GLU A 52 6.27 -7.16 16.18
C GLU A 52 4.80 -7.44 16.48
N GLN A 53 4.22 -6.74 17.43
CA GLN A 53 2.80 -6.86 17.81
C GLN A 53 2.02 -5.62 17.41
N VAL A 54 0.69 -5.73 17.43
CA VAL A 54 -0.24 -4.63 17.11
C VAL A 54 0.14 -3.32 17.81
N PRO A 55 0.39 -3.28 19.15
CA PRO A 55 0.79 -2.04 19.82
C PRO A 55 2.11 -1.45 19.32
N ASP A 56 3.10 -2.31 18.96
CA ASP A 56 4.40 -1.86 18.45
C ASP A 56 4.25 -1.19 17.08
N ILE A 57 3.48 -1.84 16.19
CA ILE A 57 3.23 -1.37 14.83
C ILE A 57 2.39 -0.09 14.87
N THR A 58 1.35 -0.03 15.72
CA THR A 58 0.51 1.16 15.89
C THR A 58 1.33 2.34 16.40
N ALA A 59 2.19 2.14 17.39
CA ALA A 59 3.04 3.20 17.94
C ALA A 59 4.00 3.75 16.86
N ALA A 60 4.65 2.87 16.10
CA ALA A 60 5.56 3.26 15.02
C ALA A 60 4.83 3.99 13.88
N ALA A 61 3.68 3.48 13.44
CA ALA A 61 2.86 4.09 12.39
C ALA A 61 2.32 5.46 12.81
N THR A 62 1.92 5.61 14.08
CA THR A 62 1.48 6.89 14.63
C THR A 62 2.57 7.95 14.52
N VAL A 63 3.80 7.63 14.94
CA VAL A 63 4.94 8.57 14.82
C VAL A 63 5.22 8.91 13.36
N MET A 64 5.16 7.91 12.46
CA MET A 64 5.39 8.13 11.04
C MET A 64 4.34 9.06 10.42
N ARG A 65 3.04 8.93 10.80
CA ARG A 65 1.96 9.83 10.38
C ARG A 65 2.14 11.24 10.91
N GLU A 66 2.54 11.41 12.17
CA GLU A 66 2.78 12.71 12.81
C GLU A 66 3.93 13.50 12.17
N LYS A 67 4.92 12.79 11.62
CA LYS A 67 6.08 13.38 10.94
C LYS A 67 5.87 13.55 9.43
N ALA A 68 4.75 13.10 8.90
CA ALA A 68 4.46 13.18 7.47
C ALA A 68 4.03 14.59 7.05
N THR A 69 4.45 14.99 5.84
CA THR A 69 3.83 16.12 5.14
C THR A 69 2.50 15.65 4.56
N THR A 70 1.40 16.03 5.19
CA THR A 70 0.06 15.59 4.81
C THR A 70 -0.57 16.41 3.69
N ILE A 71 -1.54 15.83 3.00
CA ILE A 71 -2.42 16.54 2.05
C ILE A 71 -3.89 16.30 2.42
N SER A 72 -4.75 17.25 2.09
CA SER A 72 -6.20 17.06 2.19
C SER A 72 -6.70 16.20 1.04
N ALA A 73 -7.69 15.36 1.31
CA ALA A 73 -8.34 14.50 0.33
C ALA A 73 -9.87 14.60 0.44
N PRO A 74 -10.63 14.40 -0.65
CA PRO A 74 -12.08 14.31 -0.60
C PRO A 74 -12.57 13.19 0.32
N ASP A 75 -13.78 13.33 0.83
CA ASP A 75 -14.42 12.25 1.59
C ASP A 75 -14.58 10.99 0.73
N GLY A 76 -14.44 9.83 1.36
CA GLY A 76 -14.50 8.55 0.66
C GLY A 76 -13.21 8.16 -0.07
N THR A 77 -12.18 9.01 -0.06
CA THR A 77 -10.87 8.66 -0.63
C THR A 77 -10.31 7.40 -0.01
N MET A 78 -9.73 6.54 -0.85
CA MET A 78 -9.11 5.30 -0.42
C MET A 78 -7.66 5.15 -0.91
N ASP A 79 -6.93 4.20 -0.32
CA ASP A 79 -5.65 3.71 -0.84
C ASP A 79 -5.76 2.25 -1.28
N ILE A 80 -4.96 1.88 -2.26
CA ILE A 80 -4.79 0.49 -2.74
C ILE A 80 -3.29 0.24 -2.82
N VAL A 81 -2.76 -0.54 -1.91
CA VAL A 81 -1.32 -0.66 -1.69
C VAL A 81 -0.95 -2.06 -1.22
N GLY A 82 0.29 -2.48 -1.45
CA GLY A 82 0.87 -3.68 -0.84
C GLY A 82 2.07 -3.32 0.04
N THR A 83 2.44 -4.21 0.94
CA THR A 83 3.70 -4.11 1.69
C THR A 83 4.90 -4.31 0.78
N GLY A 84 4.69 -4.94 -0.36
CA GLY A 84 5.72 -5.32 -1.30
C GLY A 84 6.60 -6.46 -0.81
N GLY A 85 7.49 -6.89 -1.68
CA GLY A 85 8.51 -7.85 -1.32
C GLY A 85 8.05 -9.31 -1.34
N ASP A 86 6.96 -9.63 -1.98
CA ASP A 86 6.51 -11.00 -2.26
C ASP A 86 7.50 -11.79 -3.14
N GLY A 87 8.30 -11.08 -3.94
CA GLY A 87 9.39 -11.67 -4.73
C GLY A 87 8.98 -12.25 -6.08
N PHE A 88 7.71 -12.18 -6.46
CA PHE A 88 7.20 -12.81 -7.68
C PHE A 88 7.45 -12.01 -8.95
N GLY A 89 7.67 -10.69 -8.85
CA GLY A 89 7.95 -9.83 -10.00
C GLY A 89 6.76 -9.74 -10.96
N THR A 90 5.57 -9.63 -10.42
CA THR A 90 4.33 -9.49 -11.18
C THR A 90 4.20 -8.10 -11.82
N TYR A 91 3.20 -7.93 -12.68
CA TYR A 91 2.74 -6.61 -13.10
C TYR A 91 2.38 -5.74 -11.88
N ASN A 92 2.32 -4.42 -12.08
CA ASN A 92 1.92 -3.48 -11.01
C ASN A 92 0.39 -3.49 -10.82
N ILE A 93 -0.13 -4.56 -10.19
CA ILE A 93 -1.55 -4.89 -10.05
C ILE A 93 -2.28 -3.79 -9.30
N SER A 94 -1.85 -3.46 -8.08
CA SER A 94 -2.48 -2.41 -7.27
C SER A 94 -2.46 -1.03 -7.93
N THR A 95 -1.44 -0.74 -8.77
CA THR A 95 -1.36 0.52 -9.51
C THR A 95 -2.39 0.57 -10.64
N ALA A 96 -2.56 -0.51 -11.39
CA ALA A 96 -3.58 -0.61 -12.43
C ALA A 96 -4.99 -0.58 -11.82
N SER A 97 -5.21 -1.31 -10.73
CA SER A 97 -6.48 -1.31 -9.99
C SER A 97 -6.87 0.08 -9.49
N ALA A 98 -5.89 0.90 -9.07
CA ALA A 98 -6.14 2.28 -8.66
C ALA A 98 -6.74 3.14 -9.78
N PHE A 99 -6.30 2.98 -11.04
CA PHE A 99 -6.88 3.69 -12.18
C PHE A 99 -8.30 3.19 -12.50
N VAL A 100 -8.55 1.89 -12.38
CA VAL A 100 -9.88 1.32 -12.58
C VAL A 100 -10.85 1.84 -11.52
N VAL A 101 -10.45 1.85 -10.25
CA VAL A 101 -11.25 2.38 -9.12
C VAL A 101 -11.51 3.87 -9.29
N ALA A 102 -10.51 4.65 -9.72
CA ALA A 102 -10.69 6.07 -10.06
C ALA A 102 -11.68 6.26 -11.22
N GLY A 103 -11.62 5.40 -12.23
CA GLY A 103 -12.60 5.34 -13.33
C GLY A 103 -14.01 5.00 -12.89
N CYS A 104 -14.18 4.30 -11.77
CA CYS A 104 -15.45 4.09 -11.10
C CYS A 104 -15.95 5.34 -10.32
N GLY A 105 -15.25 6.46 -10.36
CA GLY A 105 -15.61 7.69 -9.66
C GLY A 105 -15.24 7.70 -8.17
N VAL A 106 -14.40 6.79 -7.71
CA VAL A 106 -13.93 6.74 -6.32
C VAL A 106 -12.54 7.40 -6.25
N PRO A 107 -12.34 8.42 -5.39
CA PRO A 107 -11.04 9.05 -5.25
C PRO A 107 -9.99 8.09 -4.66
N VAL A 108 -8.81 8.01 -5.29
CA VAL A 108 -7.70 7.16 -4.87
C VAL A 108 -6.46 8.01 -4.59
N ALA A 109 -6.04 8.08 -3.34
CA ALA A 109 -4.78 8.67 -2.92
C ALA A 109 -3.73 7.55 -2.79
N LYS A 110 -3.15 7.13 -3.91
CA LYS A 110 -2.23 5.98 -3.92
C LYS A 110 -0.89 6.35 -3.31
N HIS A 111 -0.58 5.79 -2.15
CA HIS A 111 0.74 5.91 -1.54
C HIS A 111 1.69 4.86 -2.13
N GLY A 112 2.92 5.26 -2.45
CA GLY A 112 3.87 4.33 -3.05
C GLY A 112 5.28 4.88 -3.20
N ASN A 113 6.18 4.01 -3.67
CA ASN A 113 7.61 4.30 -3.83
C ASN A 113 8.15 3.67 -5.12
N LYS A 114 9.42 3.93 -5.41
CA LYS A 114 10.21 3.17 -6.36
C LYS A 114 10.45 1.74 -5.85
N ALA A 115 10.76 0.85 -6.78
CA ALA A 115 11.20 -0.50 -6.43
C ALA A 115 12.40 -0.49 -5.49
N VAL A 116 12.38 -1.38 -4.49
CA VAL A 116 13.54 -1.63 -3.61
C VAL A 116 14.17 -2.98 -3.93
N SER A 117 13.36 -3.99 -4.20
CA SER A 117 13.79 -5.38 -4.46
C SER A 117 13.22 -5.96 -5.76
N SER A 118 12.12 -5.41 -6.29
CA SER A 118 11.50 -5.83 -7.56
C SER A 118 12.09 -5.07 -8.75
N GLN A 119 11.76 -5.52 -9.98
CA GLN A 119 12.19 -4.84 -11.23
C GLN A 119 11.43 -3.52 -11.48
N SER A 120 10.23 -3.37 -10.92
CA SER A 120 9.39 -2.19 -11.12
C SER A 120 8.51 -1.95 -9.89
N GLY A 121 8.63 -0.78 -9.27
CA GLY A 121 7.70 -0.28 -8.27
C GLY A 121 6.61 0.59 -8.88
N ALA A 122 5.65 1.02 -8.06
CA ALA A 122 4.57 1.90 -8.53
C ALA A 122 5.10 3.19 -9.17
N ALA A 123 6.10 3.83 -8.56
CA ALA A 123 6.70 5.05 -9.09
C ALA A 123 7.38 4.84 -10.46
N ASP A 124 8.00 3.68 -10.68
CA ASP A 124 8.72 3.41 -11.92
C ASP A 124 7.75 3.28 -13.10
N VAL A 125 6.64 2.55 -12.92
CA VAL A 125 5.62 2.41 -13.97
C VAL A 125 4.87 3.72 -14.19
N LEU A 126 4.57 4.50 -13.14
CA LEU A 126 3.89 5.78 -13.27
C LEU A 126 4.76 6.81 -14.02
N ALA A 127 6.07 6.86 -13.74
CA ALA A 127 7.01 7.70 -14.50
C ALA A 127 7.06 7.29 -15.98
N ALA A 128 7.08 5.98 -16.27
CA ALA A 128 7.06 5.48 -17.65
C ALA A 128 5.74 5.78 -18.39
N LEU A 129 4.61 5.93 -17.65
CA LEU A 129 3.34 6.41 -18.18
C LEU A 129 3.29 7.93 -18.43
N GLY A 130 4.34 8.66 -18.05
CA GLY A 130 4.45 10.11 -18.24
C GLY A 130 3.97 10.96 -17.08
N ILE A 131 3.70 10.37 -15.91
CA ILE A 131 3.28 11.10 -14.70
C ILE A 131 4.51 11.75 -14.07
N LYS A 132 4.46 13.05 -13.81
CA LYS A 132 5.52 13.79 -13.11
C LYS A 132 5.36 13.60 -11.60
N LEU A 133 6.23 12.77 -11.01
CA LEU A 133 6.15 12.34 -9.60
C LEU A 133 6.61 13.41 -8.60
N ASP A 134 7.35 14.41 -9.05
CA ASP A 134 7.89 15.52 -8.27
C ASP A 134 7.15 16.85 -8.47
N CYS A 135 5.95 16.81 -9.05
CA CYS A 135 5.10 17.99 -9.23
C CYS A 135 4.66 18.57 -7.87
N ASP A 136 4.29 19.84 -7.84
CA ASP A 136 3.88 20.53 -6.63
C ASP A 136 2.67 19.85 -5.94
N PHE A 137 2.59 19.94 -4.62
CA PHE A 137 1.51 19.33 -3.86
C PHE A 137 0.13 19.89 -4.23
N ASP A 138 0.04 21.11 -4.75
CA ASP A 138 -1.22 21.66 -5.24
C ASP A 138 -1.68 20.95 -6.51
N LEU A 139 -0.77 20.55 -7.39
CA LEU A 139 -1.09 19.68 -8.54
C LEU A 139 -1.49 18.28 -8.10
N VAL A 140 -0.87 17.74 -7.04
CA VAL A 140 -1.28 16.46 -6.44
C VAL A 140 -2.71 16.53 -5.92
N LYS A 141 -3.06 17.58 -5.16
CA LYS A 141 -4.44 17.83 -4.67
C LYS A 141 -5.42 18.03 -5.83
N ARG A 142 -5.03 18.80 -6.84
CA ARG A 142 -5.83 19.03 -8.04
C ARG A 142 -6.10 17.72 -8.77
N ALA A 143 -5.09 16.86 -8.94
CA ALA A 143 -5.25 15.56 -9.57
C ALA A 143 -6.24 14.67 -8.80
N LEU A 144 -6.17 14.65 -7.47
CA LEU A 144 -7.09 13.89 -6.63
C LEU A 144 -8.54 14.36 -6.80
N ASN A 145 -8.77 15.67 -6.93
CA ASN A 145 -10.11 16.25 -7.09
C ASN A 145 -10.65 16.14 -8.54
N GLU A 146 -9.80 16.29 -9.54
CA GLU A 146 -10.25 16.35 -10.94
C GLU A 146 -10.12 15.03 -11.69
N ALA A 147 -9.07 14.22 -11.40
CA ALA A 147 -8.85 12.92 -12.03
C ALA A 147 -9.29 11.74 -11.14
N ASN A 148 -9.79 11.99 -9.93
CA ASN A 148 -10.08 10.98 -8.91
C ASN A 148 -8.87 10.12 -8.53
N ILE A 149 -7.64 10.52 -8.86
CA ILE A 149 -6.45 9.78 -8.50
C ILE A 149 -5.26 10.72 -8.35
N ALA A 150 -4.47 10.48 -7.31
CA ALA A 150 -3.15 11.09 -7.15
C ALA A 150 -2.15 10.05 -6.64
N PHE A 151 -0.89 10.22 -7.03
CA PHE A 151 0.21 9.44 -6.51
C PHE A 151 0.98 10.22 -5.44
N LEU A 152 1.05 9.64 -4.24
CA LEU A 152 1.73 10.21 -3.09
C LEU A 152 3.11 9.54 -2.97
N MET A 153 4.12 10.19 -3.54
CA MET A 153 5.49 9.68 -3.58
C MET A 153 6.11 9.68 -2.18
N ALA A 154 6.33 8.51 -1.58
CA ALA A 154 6.70 8.34 -0.17
C ALA A 154 7.87 9.21 0.31
N PRO A 155 9.02 9.34 -0.42
CA PRO A 155 10.12 10.19 0.01
C PRO A 155 9.79 11.68 0.15
N ARG A 156 8.77 12.17 -0.58
CA ARG A 156 8.36 13.58 -0.53
C ARG A 156 7.52 13.89 0.70
N HIS A 157 6.80 12.90 1.20
CA HIS A 157 5.92 13.03 2.36
C HIS A 157 6.59 12.64 3.67
N HIS A 158 7.56 11.73 3.63
CA HIS A 158 8.21 11.15 4.80
C HIS A 158 9.70 11.50 4.85
N ALA A 159 10.02 12.79 4.88
CA ALA A 159 11.41 13.27 4.90
C ALA A 159 12.25 12.70 6.07
N ALA A 160 11.62 12.38 7.20
CA ALA A 160 12.28 11.77 8.36
C ALA A 160 12.85 10.37 8.06
N MET A 161 12.35 9.67 7.03
CA MET A 161 12.89 8.36 6.61
C MET A 161 14.35 8.42 6.15
N ARG A 162 14.90 9.61 5.84
CA ARG A 162 16.33 9.78 5.54
C ARG A 162 17.24 9.30 6.68
N HIS A 163 16.76 9.37 7.92
CA HIS A 163 17.52 8.91 9.10
C HIS A 163 17.51 7.38 9.25
N VAL A 164 16.54 6.72 8.63
CA VAL A 164 16.33 5.26 8.74
C VAL A 164 16.89 4.51 7.52
N ALA A 165 16.88 5.14 6.35
CA ALA A 165 17.24 4.51 5.08
C ALA A 165 18.65 3.87 5.08
N PRO A 166 19.71 4.50 5.62
CA PRO A 166 21.05 3.89 5.66
C PRO A 166 21.06 2.59 6.47
N VAL A 167 20.40 2.60 7.64
CA VAL A 167 20.33 1.42 8.52
C VAL A 167 19.54 0.28 7.84
N ARG A 168 18.42 0.58 7.20
CA ARG A 168 17.65 -0.43 6.46
C ARG A 168 18.46 -1.05 5.32
N THR A 169 19.20 -0.24 4.59
CA THR A 169 20.08 -0.72 3.50
C THR A 169 21.20 -1.59 4.05
N ALA A 170 21.85 -1.17 5.15
CA ALA A 170 22.93 -1.93 5.76
C ALA A 170 22.45 -3.26 6.36
N LEU A 171 21.27 -3.30 6.96
CA LEU A 171 20.69 -4.52 7.52
C LEU A 171 20.31 -5.54 6.43
N GLY A 172 19.82 -5.12 5.28
CA GLY A 172 19.42 -5.99 4.18
C GLY A 172 18.30 -7.00 4.52
N VAL A 173 17.64 -6.85 5.68
CA VAL A 173 16.55 -7.73 6.14
C VAL A 173 15.28 -6.93 6.42
N ARG A 174 14.15 -7.62 6.43
CA ARG A 174 12.86 -6.99 6.77
C ARG A 174 12.80 -6.64 8.25
N THR A 175 12.29 -5.45 8.54
CA THR A 175 12.01 -4.94 9.88
C THR A 175 10.61 -4.35 9.90
N ILE A 176 10.15 -3.85 11.04
CA ILE A 176 8.87 -3.15 11.19
C ILE A 176 8.65 -2.07 10.11
N PHE A 177 9.71 -1.39 9.65
CA PHE A 177 9.61 -0.38 8.59
C PHE A 177 9.10 -0.89 7.24
N ASN A 178 9.13 -2.19 6.98
CA ASN A 178 8.53 -2.77 5.78
C ASN A 178 7.01 -2.81 5.85
N MET A 179 6.44 -2.74 7.05
CA MET A 179 5.00 -2.74 7.31
C MET A 179 4.41 -1.33 7.39
N LEU A 180 5.23 -0.30 7.69
CA LEU A 180 4.73 1.04 8.01
C LEU A 180 4.25 1.83 6.78
N GLY A 181 4.77 1.52 5.57
CA GLY A 181 4.41 2.25 4.35
C GLY A 181 2.89 2.32 4.12
N PRO A 182 2.18 1.20 4.03
CA PRO A 182 0.73 1.18 3.87
C PRO A 182 -0.04 1.84 5.02
N LEU A 183 0.52 1.85 6.22
CA LEU A 183 -0.11 2.41 7.43
C LEU A 183 0.05 3.93 7.55
N ALA A 184 0.87 4.55 6.71
CA ALA A 184 1.27 5.96 6.84
C ALA A 184 0.92 6.79 5.59
N ASN A 185 -0.21 6.50 4.94
CA ASN A 185 -0.68 7.28 3.80
C ASN A 185 -0.82 8.77 4.17
N PRO A 186 -0.15 9.69 3.43
CA PRO A 186 -0.14 11.12 3.77
C PRO A 186 -1.49 11.83 3.62
N ALA A 187 -2.45 11.25 2.92
CA ALA A 187 -3.82 11.75 2.85
C ALA A 187 -4.67 11.30 4.05
N LEU A 188 -4.09 10.53 4.99
CA LEU A 188 -4.75 9.99 6.19
C LEU A 188 -6.09 9.31 5.86
N VAL A 189 -6.11 8.56 4.75
CA VAL A 189 -7.31 7.89 4.27
C VAL A 189 -7.89 6.95 5.33
N LYS A 190 -9.22 6.88 5.39
CA LYS A 190 -9.95 6.01 6.32
C LYS A 190 -10.45 4.72 5.66
N ARG A 191 -10.12 4.53 4.38
CA ARG A 191 -10.53 3.39 3.55
C ARG A 191 -9.30 2.86 2.83
N ILE A 192 -9.06 1.55 2.89
CA ILE A 192 -7.85 0.98 2.32
C ILE A 192 -8.04 -0.49 1.94
N MET A 193 -7.49 -0.90 0.81
CA MET A 193 -7.14 -2.28 0.55
C MET A 193 -5.62 -2.42 0.60
N VAL A 194 -5.12 -3.29 1.45
CA VAL A 194 -3.68 -3.50 1.62
C VAL A 194 -3.31 -4.98 1.53
N GLY A 195 -2.39 -5.30 0.64
CA GLY A 195 -1.77 -6.61 0.57
C GLY A 195 -0.62 -6.76 1.54
N VAL A 196 -0.50 -7.92 2.17
CA VAL A 196 0.59 -8.27 3.08
C VAL A 196 1.34 -9.50 2.57
N TYR A 197 2.65 -9.51 2.74
CA TYR A 197 3.54 -10.58 2.25
C TYR A 197 3.46 -11.90 3.02
N ASP A 198 2.72 -11.94 4.12
CA ASP A 198 2.56 -13.12 4.97
C ASP A 198 1.16 -13.10 5.59
N GLN A 199 0.45 -14.22 5.47
CA GLN A 199 -0.93 -14.36 5.96
C GLN A 199 -1.07 -14.04 7.44
N SER A 200 -0.06 -14.34 8.25
CA SER A 200 -0.10 -14.11 9.71
C SER A 200 -0.24 -12.63 10.07
N TYR A 201 0.00 -11.72 9.13
CA TYR A 201 -0.21 -10.29 9.31
C TYR A 201 -1.62 -9.81 8.94
N CYS A 202 -2.48 -10.62 8.32
CA CYS A 202 -3.80 -10.15 7.89
C CYS A 202 -4.61 -9.57 9.05
N ALA A 203 -4.94 -10.36 10.07
CA ALA A 203 -5.71 -9.88 11.21
C ALA A 203 -4.95 -8.84 12.07
N PRO A 204 -3.66 -9.00 12.43
CA PRO A 204 -2.92 -7.96 13.14
C PRO A 204 -2.92 -6.60 12.43
N PHE A 205 -2.75 -6.58 11.10
CA PHE A 205 -2.76 -5.34 10.33
C PHE A 205 -4.13 -4.65 10.33
N ALA A 206 -5.21 -5.43 10.24
CA ALA A 206 -6.58 -4.91 10.35
C ALA A 206 -6.82 -4.26 11.73
N HIS A 207 -6.31 -4.86 12.81
CA HIS A 207 -6.37 -4.27 14.15
C HIS A 207 -5.54 -2.97 14.26
N VAL A 208 -4.33 -2.94 13.71
CA VAL A 208 -3.52 -1.71 13.64
C VAL A 208 -4.26 -0.61 12.89
N LEU A 209 -4.86 -0.92 11.75
CA LEU A 209 -5.66 0.04 10.97
C LEU A 209 -6.84 0.58 11.77
N ALA A 210 -7.53 -0.26 12.55
CA ALA A 210 -8.62 0.16 13.44
C ALA A 210 -8.11 1.15 14.50
N GLU A 211 -7.00 0.85 15.18
CA GLU A 211 -6.38 1.75 16.17
C GLU A 211 -5.93 3.08 15.57
N LEU A 212 -5.53 3.08 14.29
CA LEU A 212 -5.15 4.27 13.53
C LEU A 212 -6.36 5.06 12.97
N GLY A 213 -7.60 4.64 13.27
CA GLY A 213 -8.83 5.34 12.89
C GLY A 213 -9.33 5.05 11.48
N THR A 214 -8.86 3.98 10.84
CA THR A 214 -9.42 3.46 9.59
C THR A 214 -10.82 2.89 9.87
N THR A 215 -11.78 3.16 8.98
CA THR A 215 -13.17 2.72 9.15
C THR A 215 -13.52 1.50 8.30
N HIS A 216 -12.88 1.37 7.14
CA HIS A 216 -13.08 0.26 6.21
C HIS A 216 -11.72 -0.19 5.66
N ALA A 217 -11.40 -1.45 5.82
CA ALA A 217 -10.19 -2.02 5.24
C ALA A 217 -10.37 -3.50 4.89
N TRP A 218 -9.71 -3.93 3.82
CA TRP A 218 -9.35 -5.32 3.60
C TRP A 218 -7.85 -5.45 3.66
N VAL A 219 -7.36 -6.36 4.50
CA VAL A 219 -5.97 -6.80 4.52
C VAL A 219 -5.94 -8.17 3.87
N VAL A 220 -5.22 -8.29 2.75
CA VAL A 220 -5.30 -9.45 1.87
C VAL A 220 -3.96 -10.15 1.70
N HIS A 221 -4.00 -11.48 1.47
CA HIS A 221 -2.84 -12.30 1.16
C HIS A 221 -3.28 -13.46 0.28
N GLY A 222 -2.71 -13.56 -0.93
CA GLY A 222 -2.95 -14.69 -1.83
C GLY A 222 -2.35 -15.99 -1.29
N ALA A 223 -3.06 -17.11 -1.42
CA ALA A 223 -2.54 -18.42 -0.99
C ALA A 223 -1.27 -18.84 -1.74
N ASP A 224 -0.98 -18.19 -2.87
CA ASP A 224 0.25 -18.31 -3.65
C ASP A 224 1.41 -17.50 -3.09
N GLY A 225 1.15 -16.61 -2.11
CA GLY A 225 2.13 -15.73 -1.47
C GLY A 225 2.12 -14.28 -1.99
N LEU A 226 1.23 -13.94 -2.94
CA LEU A 226 1.10 -12.57 -3.43
C LEU A 226 0.54 -11.63 -2.35
N ASP A 227 1.06 -10.41 -2.30
CA ASP A 227 0.48 -9.32 -1.51
C ASP A 227 -0.62 -8.56 -2.30
N GLU A 228 -1.48 -9.35 -2.99
CA GLU A 228 -2.62 -8.90 -3.81
C GLU A 228 -3.78 -9.89 -3.68
N VAL A 229 -4.96 -9.52 -4.17
CA VAL A 229 -6.04 -10.50 -4.40
C VAL A 229 -5.68 -11.34 -5.62
N SER A 230 -5.44 -12.62 -5.41
CA SER A 230 -4.88 -13.50 -6.44
C SER A 230 -5.94 -14.09 -7.38
N THR A 231 -5.55 -14.25 -8.65
CA THR A 231 -6.29 -15.07 -9.64
C THR A 231 -5.68 -16.47 -9.82
N THR A 232 -4.65 -16.82 -9.02
CA THR A 232 -4.07 -18.18 -9.09
C THR A 232 -4.69 -19.14 -8.08
N GLY A 233 -5.55 -18.64 -7.19
CA GLY A 233 -6.22 -19.41 -6.15
C GLY A 233 -6.91 -18.53 -5.13
N PRO A 234 -7.27 -19.09 -3.97
CA PRO A 234 -7.96 -18.34 -2.93
C PRO A 234 -7.06 -17.24 -2.32
N THR A 235 -7.69 -16.19 -1.82
CA THR A 235 -7.09 -15.08 -1.09
C THR A 235 -7.67 -15.00 0.30
N PHE A 236 -6.81 -14.93 1.32
CA PHE A 236 -7.21 -14.68 2.70
C PHE A 236 -7.49 -13.19 2.88
N VAL A 237 -8.57 -12.87 3.56
CA VAL A 237 -9.02 -11.50 3.82
C VAL A 237 -9.28 -11.32 5.30
N ALA A 238 -8.69 -10.28 5.90
CA ALA A 238 -9.15 -9.74 7.17
C ALA A 238 -9.84 -8.40 6.90
N GLU A 239 -11.15 -8.36 7.03
CA GLU A 239 -11.97 -7.16 6.85
C GLU A 239 -12.10 -6.40 8.15
N LEU A 240 -11.78 -5.10 8.12
CA LEU A 240 -12.18 -4.12 9.13
C LEU A 240 -13.40 -3.37 8.63
N LYS A 241 -14.50 -3.50 9.35
CA LYS A 241 -15.74 -2.78 9.09
C LYS A 241 -16.44 -2.44 10.38
N GLU A 242 -16.85 -1.18 10.56
CA GLU A 242 -17.55 -0.72 11.76
C GLU A 242 -16.83 -1.08 13.08
N GLY A 243 -15.50 -1.02 13.09
CA GLY A 243 -14.66 -1.33 14.25
C GLY A 243 -14.51 -2.84 14.56
N LYS A 244 -15.06 -3.72 13.73
CA LYS A 244 -14.92 -5.18 13.87
C LYS A 244 -13.97 -5.73 12.82
N VAL A 245 -13.17 -6.72 13.21
CA VAL A 245 -12.33 -7.49 12.30
C VAL A 245 -12.97 -8.87 12.10
N THR A 246 -13.17 -9.26 10.86
CA THR A 246 -13.67 -10.58 10.45
C THR A 246 -12.77 -11.18 9.40
N GLU A 247 -12.61 -12.49 9.40
CA GLU A 247 -11.73 -13.19 8.46
C GLU A 247 -12.56 -14.12 7.56
N PHE A 248 -12.23 -14.15 6.26
CA PHE A 248 -12.84 -15.04 5.28
C PHE A 248 -11.88 -15.22 4.10
N THR A 249 -12.27 -16.01 3.11
CA THR A 249 -11.55 -16.19 1.85
C THR A 249 -12.43 -15.80 0.69
N ILE A 250 -11.79 -15.32 -0.38
CA ILE A 250 -12.39 -15.09 -1.69
C ILE A 250 -11.57 -15.80 -2.76
N SER A 251 -12.19 -16.07 -3.89
CA SER A 251 -11.57 -16.75 -5.04
C SER A 251 -11.96 -16.06 -6.35
N PRO A 252 -11.17 -16.18 -7.42
CA PRO A 252 -11.51 -15.58 -8.71
C PRO A 252 -12.87 -16.07 -9.24
N GLU A 253 -13.26 -17.30 -8.93
CA GLU A 253 -14.54 -17.89 -9.30
C GLU A 253 -15.74 -17.16 -8.72
N ASP A 254 -15.58 -16.44 -7.60
CA ASP A 254 -16.66 -15.65 -6.96
C ASP A 254 -17.19 -14.52 -7.86
N ILE A 255 -16.42 -14.15 -8.87
CA ILE A 255 -16.82 -13.18 -9.91
C ILE A 255 -16.77 -13.77 -11.32
N GLY A 256 -16.68 -15.10 -11.43
CA GLY A 256 -16.69 -15.83 -12.70
C GLY A 256 -15.37 -15.75 -13.49
N LEU A 257 -14.26 -15.42 -12.85
CA LEU A 257 -12.94 -15.43 -13.48
C LEU A 257 -12.30 -16.82 -13.40
N PRO A 258 -11.52 -17.22 -14.41
CA PRO A 258 -10.76 -18.45 -14.36
C PRO A 258 -9.56 -18.33 -13.43
N THR A 259 -9.15 -19.46 -12.84
CA THR A 259 -7.85 -19.59 -12.19
C THR A 259 -6.75 -19.61 -13.26
N VAL A 260 -5.69 -18.83 -13.07
CA VAL A 260 -4.54 -18.72 -13.97
C VAL A 260 -3.25 -19.18 -13.28
N LYS A 261 -2.14 -19.27 -14.01
CA LYS A 261 -0.83 -19.56 -13.42
C LYS A 261 -0.12 -18.29 -13.04
N LEU A 262 0.72 -18.35 -12.02
CA LEU A 262 1.51 -17.20 -11.54
C LEU A 262 2.43 -16.64 -12.65
N ASP A 263 2.97 -17.51 -13.53
CA ASP A 263 3.79 -17.08 -14.66
C ASP A 263 3.02 -16.21 -15.68
N ASP A 264 1.69 -16.36 -15.78
CA ASP A 264 0.85 -15.53 -16.65
C ASP A 264 0.72 -14.06 -16.13
N LEU A 265 1.12 -13.83 -14.89
CA LEU A 265 1.09 -12.52 -14.22
C LEU A 265 2.47 -11.86 -14.15
N ARG A 266 3.50 -12.48 -14.75
CA ARG A 266 4.87 -11.99 -14.69
C ARG A 266 5.02 -10.66 -15.43
N GLY A 267 5.48 -9.65 -14.69
CA GLY A 267 5.82 -8.33 -15.22
C GLY A 267 7.27 -8.22 -15.68
N GLY A 268 7.71 -7.00 -15.87
CA GLY A 268 9.06 -6.63 -16.26
C GLY A 268 9.50 -5.31 -15.61
N ASP A 269 10.31 -4.55 -16.35
CA ASP A 269 10.69 -3.21 -15.93
C ASP A 269 9.52 -2.20 -16.02
N GLY A 270 9.75 -0.97 -15.56
CA GLY A 270 8.73 0.06 -15.55
C GLY A 270 8.14 0.37 -16.92
N ALA A 271 8.95 0.35 -17.97
CA ALA A 271 8.49 0.63 -19.35
C ALA A 271 7.64 -0.53 -19.90
N HIS A 272 8.05 -1.76 -19.62
CA HIS A 272 7.27 -2.96 -19.96
C HIS A 272 5.91 -2.91 -19.28
N ASN A 273 5.88 -2.75 -17.96
CA ASN A 273 4.65 -2.76 -17.17
C ASN A 273 3.73 -1.58 -17.53
N ALA A 274 4.28 -0.41 -17.85
CA ALA A 274 3.52 0.76 -18.30
C ALA A 274 2.76 0.49 -19.62
N ARG A 275 3.40 -0.18 -20.56
CA ARG A 275 2.76 -0.55 -21.84
C ARG A 275 1.57 -1.48 -21.62
N TYR A 276 1.74 -2.54 -20.80
CA TYR A 276 0.67 -3.48 -20.52
C TYR A 276 -0.44 -2.87 -19.68
N LEU A 277 -0.11 -1.99 -18.73
CA LEU A 277 -1.11 -1.25 -17.95
C LEU A 277 -1.97 -0.36 -18.86
N ARG A 278 -1.35 0.37 -19.80
CA ARG A 278 -2.11 1.19 -20.76
C ARG A 278 -2.98 0.32 -21.67
N ALA A 279 -2.47 -0.81 -22.18
CA ALA A 279 -3.22 -1.73 -23.02
C ALA A 279 -4.44 -2.32 -22.29
N LEU A 280 -4.27 -2.72 -21.01
CA LEU A 280 -5.37 -3.15 -20.15
C LEU A 280 -6.44 -2.05 -20.03
N LEU A 281 -6.05 -0.80 -19.74
CA LEU A 281 -7.00 0.32 -19.63
C LEU A 281 -7.65 0.69 -20.98
N GLN A 282 -7.08 0.24 -22.10
CA GLN A 282 -7.67 0.31 -23.45
C GLN A 282 -8.60 -0.87 -23.75
N GLY A 283 -8.82 -1.77 -22.81
CA GLY A 283 -9.73 -2.91 -22.91
C GLY A 283 -9.10 -4.24 -23.35
N GLU A 284 -7.74 -4.31 -23.45
CA GLU A 284 -7.06 -5.57 -23.78
C GLU A 284 -7.38 -6.65 -22.74
N SER A 285 -7.81 -7.83 -23.22
CA SER A 285 -8.18 -8.98 -22.41
C SER A 285 -6.96 -9.83 -22.05
N GLY A 286 -7.04 -10.57 -20.95
CA GLY A 286 -6.01 -11.53 -20.53
C GLY A 286 -5.81 -11.57 -19.02
N PRO A 287 -4.90 -12.39 -18.52
CA PRO A 287 -4.69 -12.64 -17.10
C PRO A 287 -4.39 -11.36 -16.29
N TYR A 288 -3.68 -10.40 -16.88
CA TYR A 288 -3.41 -9.12 -16.20
C TYR A 288 -4.68 -8.28 -16.02
N ARG A 289 -5.59 -8.26 -17.03
CA ARG A 289 -6.90 -7.62 -16.89
C ARG A 289 -7.73 -8.30 -15.81
N ASP A 290 -7.73 -9.64 -15.76
CA ASP A 290 -8.54 -10.40 -14.83
C ASP A 290 -8.13 -10.15 -13.38
N ILE A 291 -6.83 -10.19 -13.08
CA ILE A 291 -6.36 -9.90 -11.71
C ILE A 291 -6.59 -8.45 -11.32
N VAL A 292 -6.45 -7.50 -12.24
CA VAL A 292 -6.76 -6.07 -11.97
C VAL A 292 -8.25 -5.87 -11.75
N LEU A 293 -9.10 -6.56 -12.50
CA LEU A 293 -10.55 -6.54 -12.31
C LEU A 293 -10.94 -7.04 -10.92
N LEU A 294 -10.37 -8.17 -10.50
CA LEU A 294 -10.62 -8.76 -9.17
C LEU A 294 -10.13 -7.84 -8.05
N ASN A 295 -8.92 -7.29 -8.17
CA ASN A 295 -8.37 -6.35 -7.18
C ASN A 295 -9.15 -5.02 -7.13
N ALA A 296 -9.59 -4.48 -8.26
CA ALA A 296 -10.42 -3.28 -8.30
C ALA A 296 -11.80 -3.55 -7.66
N ALA A 297 -12.40 -4.71 -7.92
CA ALA A 297 -13.65 -5.12 -7.28
C ALA A 297 -13.50 -5.26 -5.76
N ALA A 298 -12.45 -5.95 -5.31
CA ALA A 298 -12.12 -6.10 -3.90
C ALA A 298 -11.90 -4.72 -3.23
N ALA A 299 -11.16 -3.81 -3.89
CA ALA A 299 -10.93 -2.46 -3.38
C ALA A 299 -12.24 -1.65 -3.24
N LEU A 300 -13.16 -1.76 -4.20
CA LEU A 300 -14.47 -1.09 -4.12
C LEU A 300 -15.29 -1.61 -2.94
N VAL A 301 -15.30 -2.91 -2.68
CA VAL A 301 -15.98 -3.50 -1.51
C VAL A 301 -15.28 -3.11 -0.22
N ALA A 302 -13.95 -3.27 -0.16
CA ALA A 302 -13.12 -2.90 0.98
C ALA A 302 -13.29 -1.43 1.39
N GLY A 303 -13.44 -0.54 0.40
CA GLY A 303 -13.69 0.88 0.61
C GLY A 303 -15.14 1.22 0.96
N GLY A 304 -16.07 0.24 1.00
CA GLY A 304 -17.50 0.50 1.20
C GLY A 304 -18.15 1.26 0.04
N HIS A 305 -17.61 1.11 -1.17
CA HIS A 305 -18.12 1.72 -2.40
C HIS A 305 -18.96 0.75 -3.24
N ALA A 306 -19.09 -0.49 -2.83
CA ALA A 306 -19.93 -1.53 -3.40
C ALA A 306 -20.39 -2.52 -2.31
N ASP A 307 -21.57 -3.12 -2.51
CA ASP A 307 -22.18 -4.01 -1.53
C ASP A 307 -21.76 -5.48 -1.72
N SER A 308 -21.28 -5.85 -2.92
CA SER A 308 -20.83 -7.21 -3.23
C SER A 308 -19.68 -7.22 -4.24
N LEU A 309 -18.89 -8.27 -4.20
CA LEU A 309 -17.75 -8.47 -5.11
C LEU A 309 -18.22 -8.55 -6.57
N GLU A 310 -19.36 -9.22 -6.82
CA GLU A 310 -19.94 -9.37 -8.16
C GLU A 310 -20.38 -8.01 -8.75
N ASN A 311 -21.07 -7.18 -7.96
CA ASN A 311 -21.50 -5.85 -8.42
C ASN A 311 -20.29 -4.92 -8.63
N ALA A 312 -19.30 -5.00 -7.76
CA ALA A 312 -18.05 -4.27 -7.89
C ALA A 312 -17.29 -4.66 -9.17
N ALA A 313 -17.21 -5.96 -9.48
CA ALA A 313 -16.57 -6.46 -10.69
C ALA A 313 -17.24 -5.94 -11.97
N LYS A 314 -18.57 -5.95 -12.03
CA LYS A 314 -19.33 -5.38 -13.16
C LYS A 314 -19.03 -3.89 -13.34
N ARG A 315 -18.96 -3.14 -12.24
CA ARG A 315 -18.63 -1.72 -12.25
C ARG A 315 -17.20 -1.47 -12.69
N ALA A 316 -16.24 -2.26 -12.20
CA ALA A 316 -14.83 -2.19 -12.59
C ALA A 316 -14.64 -2.56 -14.09
N ALA A 317 -15.31 -3.61 -14.58
CA ALA A 317 -15.31 -3.98 -16.00
C ALA A 317 -15.83 -2.84 -16.87
N THR A 318 -16.96 -2.23 -16.47
CA THR A 318 -17.52 -1.07 -17.18
C THR A 318 -16.54 0.10 -17.24
N ALA A 319 -15.80 0.39 -16.16
CA ALA A 319 -14.81 1.48 -16.12
C ALA A 319 -13.59 1.22 -17.03
N ILE A 320 -13.23 -0.04 -17.26
CA ILE A 320 -12.22 -0.40 -18.26
C ILE A 320 -12.83 -0.24 -19.67
N ASP A 321 -13.97 -0.89 -19.94
CA ASP A 321 -14.54 -1.03 -21.28
C ASP A 321 -15.03 0.29 -21.88
N ASN A 322 -15.46 1.23 -21.04
CA ASN A 322 -15.88 2.58 -21.48
C ASN A 322 -14.71 3.60 -21.49
N GLY A 323 -13.49 3.18 -21.13
CA GLY A 323 -12.31 4.03 -21.11
C GLY A 323 -12.20 4.99 -19.92
N ALA A 324 -13.04 4.88 -18.89
CA ALA A 324 -13.01 5.79 -17.73
C ALA A 324 -11.71 5.65 -16.92
N GLY A 325 -11.17 4.43 -16.76
CA GLY A 325 -9.87 4.19 -16.14
C GLY A 325 -8.72 4.81 -16.94
N LEU A 326 -8.75 4.71 -18.27
CA LEU A 326 -7.77 5.36 -19.15
C LEU A 326 -7.87 6.88 -19.08
N ALA A 327 -9.08 7.43 -19.05
CA ALA A 327 -9.30 8.86 -18.91
C ALA A 327 -8.75 9.41 -17.58
N ALA A 328 -8.84 8.65 -16.48
CA ALA A 328 -8.25 9.01 -15.21
C ALA A 328 -6.71 9.07 -15.30
N LEU A 329 -6.08 8.10 -15.98
CA LEU A 329 -4.63 8.11 -16.25
C LEU A 329 -4.22 9.33 -17.08
N ASP A 330 -4.88 9.55 -18.23
CA ASP A 330 -4.51 10.64 -19.13
C ASP A 330 -4.69 12.01 -18.47
N LYS A 331 -5.73 12.17 -17.64
CA LYS A 331 -5.98 13.38 -16.87
C LYS A 331 -4.93 13.59 -15.77
N LEU A 332 -4.51 12.52 -15.08
CA LEU A 332 -3.41 12.58 -14.10
C LEU A 332 -2.10 13.03 -14.78
N VAL A 333 -1.77 12.45 -15.94
CA VAL A 333 -0.60 12.87 -16.74
C VAL A 333 -0.69 14.35 -17.08
N ALA A 334 -1.82 14.81 -17.62
CA ALA A 334 -2.01 16.19 -18.02
C ALA A 334 -1.84 17.17 -16.84
N ILE A 335 -2.45 16.85 -15.69
CA ILE A 335 -2.40 17.71 -14.50
C ILE A 335 -0.98 17.78 -13.93
N THR A 336 -0.32 16.65 -13.76
CA THR A 336 1.02 16.61 -13.16
C THR A 336 2.08 17.29 -14.01
N ASN A 337 1.87 17.44 -15.33
CA ASN A 337 2.76 18.13 -16.27
C ASN A 337 2.32 19.58 -16.56
N SER A 338 1.21 20.05 -16.00
CA SER A 338 0.80 21.45 -16.17
C SER A 338 1.68 22.40 -15.35
N ALA A 339 1.63 23.69 -15.68
CA ALA A 339 2.17 24.72 -14.80
C ALA A 339 1.35 24.77 -13.49
N ALA A 340 2.05 25.00 -12.39
CA ALA A 340 1.43 25.15 -11.07
C ALA A 340 0.64 26.46 -10.97
#